data_5661c8091d4a15835183ab8f0bec8ce0
#
_entry.id   5661c8091d4a15835183ab8f0bec8ce0
#
_cell.length_a   1.000
_cell.length_b   1.000
_cell.length_c   1.000
_cell.angle_alpha   90.00
_cell.angle_beta   90.00
_cell.angle_gamma   90.00
#
_symmetry.space_group_name_H-M   'P 1'
#
loop_
_entity.id
_entity.type
_entity.pdbx_description
1 polymer ?
#
loop_
_entity_poly.entity_id
_entity_poly.type
_entity_poly.pdbx_seq_one_letter_code
_entity_poly.pdbx_strand_id
1 'polypeptide(L)'
;MFLELLKAENFRLFESVELDFDRSHNLVFGDNASGKTTILEAIAYLGRGRSFRNSKAADIVRWGSDDLLVYGKVENNAQYTSIGVMNGKGGFESSINGDHSLGIAGLARTLPLQVIDPNSHNLISGSPEERRRYIDWILFHVEPKYIEIWRKYKRTLKQRNAALKNISDKSAIEYWNKGLSEYGEQINKMREDAFMIIEPVIKENAYDLIGSGVSLVFEKGWGKERGLLD
;
A
#
# COMPACT_ATOMS: atom_id res chain seq x y z
N MET A 1 9.36 11.62 11.31
CA MET A 1 9.90 10.37 10.69
C MET A 1 10.51 10.71 9.34
N PHE A 2 11.72 10.21 9.05
CA PHE A 2 12.33 10.34 7.73
C PHE A 2 13.29 9.15 7.48
N LEU A 3 13.55 8.87 6.20
CA LEU A 3 14.54 7.90 5.77
C LEU A 3 15.91 8.61 5.79
N GLU A 4 16.83 8.16 6.67
CA GLU A 4 18.16 8.75 6.79
C GLU A 4 19.11 8.18 5.73
N LEU A 5 19.07 6.86 5.54
CA LEU A 5 19.97 6.13 4.65
C LEU A 5 19.18 5.13 3.80
N LEU A 6 19.54 5.03 2.54
CA LEU A 6 19.13 3.97 1.63
C LEU A 6 20.37 3.28 1.06
N LYS A 7 20.36 1.94 1.10
CA LYS A 7 21.28 1.10 0.33
C LYS A 7 20.46 0.19 -0.57
N ALA A 8 20.85 0.06 -1.82
CA ALA A 8 20.22 -0.90 -2.71
C ALA A 8 21.29 -1.63 -3.52
N GLU A 9 21.20 -2.96 -3.55
CA GLU A 9 22.08 -3.86 -4.27
C GLU A 9 21.29 -4.67 -5.30
N ASN A 10 21.84 -4.82 -6.48
CA ASN A 10 21.24 -5.55 -7.61
C ASN A 10 19.81 -5.07 -7.93
N PHE A 11 19.55 -3.79 -7.78
CA PHE A 11 18.23 -3.20 -7.97
C PHE A 11 18.15 -2.48 -9.33
N ARG A 12 17.41 -3.05 -10.28
CA ARG A 12 17.28 -2.51 -11.63
C ARG A 12 18.63 -2.35 -12.33
N LEU A 13 19.04 -1.08 -12.56
CA LEU A 13 20.32 -0.74 -13.19
C LEU A 13 21.46 -0.66 -12.16
N PHE A 14 21.16 -0.56 -10.87
CA PHE A 14 22.18 -0.42 -9.86
C PHE A 14 22.77 -1.77 -9.46
N GLU A 15 24.08 -1.88 -9.51
CA GLU A 15 24.81 -2.94 -8.85
C GLU A 15 24.84 -2.71 -7.34
N SER A 16 25.22 -1.50 -6.95
CA SER A 16 25.15 -1.00 -5.59
C SER A 16 24.97 0.51 -5.61
N VAL A 17 24.14 1.03 -4.72
CA VAL A 17 23.98 2.45 -4.47
C VAL A 17 23.74 2.69 -2.99
N GLU A 18 24.37 3.72 -2.44
CA GLU A 18 24.18 4.18 -1.07
C GLU A 18 23.92 5.69 -1.09
N LEU A 19 22.87 6.13 -0.40
CA LEU A 19 22.42 7.52 -0.37
C LEU A 19 21.99 7.91 1.03
N ASP A 20 22.49 9.07 1.48
CA ASP A 20 22.02 9.76 2.69
C ASP A 20 20.99 10.81 2.28
N PHE A 21 19.96 10.97 3.12
CA PHE A 21 18.86 11.91 2.87
C PHE A 21 18.79 12.99 3.93
N ASP A 22 18.41 14.19 3.52
CA ASP A 22 18.04 15.27 4.40
C ASP A 22 16.62 15.06 4.97
N ARG A 23 16.37 15.64 6.15
CA ARG A 23 15.08 15.52 6.85
C ARG A 23 13.92 16.23 6.15
N SER A 24 14.22 17.25 5.35
CA SER A 24 13.19 18.11 4.74
C SER A 24 12.94 17.72 3.29
N HIS A 25 13.81 18.15 2.38
CA HIS A 25 13.62 17.98 0.96
C HIS A 25 14.88 17.38 0.32
N ASN A 26 14.65 16.39 -0.54
CA ASN A 26 15.70 15.74 -1.32
C ASN A 26 15.35 15.86 -2.80
N LEU A 27 16.25 16.46 -3.58
CA LEU A 27 16.07 16.61 -5.02
C LEU A 27 16.95 15.63 -5.77
N VAL A 28 16.34 14.76 -6.57
CA VAL A 28 17.06 13.82 -7.46
C VAL A 28 16.97 14.32 -8.88
N PHE A 29 18.10 14.73 -9.45
CA PHE A 29 18.18 15.28 -10.81
C PHE A 29 19.28 14.60 -11.64
N GLY A 30 19.24 14.79 -12.96
CA GLY A 30 20.18 14.19 -13.90
C GLY A 30 19.51 13.85 -15.23
N ASP A 31 20.25 13.27 -16.15
CA ASP A 31 19.79 12.92 -17.50
C ASP A 31 18.72 11.82 -17.52
N ASN A 32 18.02 11.66 -18.63
CA ASN A 32 17.10 10.53 -18.81
C ASN A 32 17.87 9.21 -18.70
N ALA A 33 17.24 8.20 -18.14
CA ALA A 33 17.82 6.89 -17.86
C ALA A 33 18.97 6.87 -16.82
N SER A 34 19.30 7.97 -16.13
CA SER A 34 20.34 8.02 -15.09
C SER A 34 19.97 7.28 -13.77
N GLY A 35 18.76 6.76 -13.65
CA GLY A 35 18.33 6.01 -12.46
C GLY A 35 17.49 6.80 -11.45
N LYS A 36 17.11 8.06 -11.70
CA LYS A 36 16.28 8.88 -10.78
C LYS A 36 15.04 8.14 -10.28
N THR A 37 14.25 7.64 -11.22
CA THR A 37 13.03 6.88 -10.88
C THR A 37 13.36 5.56 -10.17
N THR A 38 14.52 4.97 -10.44
CA THR A 38 14.97 3.74 -9.80
C THR A 38 15.27 3.96 -8.31
N ILE A 39 15.83 5.12 -7.94
CA ILE A 39 16.02 5.51 -6.53
C ILE A 39 14.67 5.62 -5.84
N LEU A 40 13.72 6.36 -6.42
CA LEU A 40 12.37 6.49 -5.86
C LEU A 40 11.64 5.13 -5.77
N GLU A 41 11.88 4.25 -6.75
CA GLU A 41 11.34 2.90 -6.76
C GLU A 41 11.94 2.04 -5.64
N ALA A 42 13.24 2.16 -5.35
CA ALA A 42 13.90 1.45 -4.25
C ALA A 42 13.34 1.92 -2.88
N ILE A 43 13.14 3.23 -2.69
CA ILE A 43 12.49 3.78 -1.48
C ILE A 43 11.08 3.21 -1.33
N ALA A 44 10.28 3.23 -2.40
CA ALA A 44 8.92 2.69 -2.37
C ALA A 44 8.91 1.18 -2.12
N TYR A 45 9.89 0.46 -2.69
CA TYR A 45 10.04 -0.98 -2.48
C TYR A 45 10.36 -1.30 -1.03
N LEU A 46 11.23 -0.51 -0.39
CA LEU A 46 11.57 -0.65 1.02
C LEU A 46 10.34 -0.52 1.93
N GLY A 47 9.47 0.46 1.71
CA GLY A 47 8.29 0.67 2.56
C GLY A 47 7.06 -0.18 2.20
N ARG A 48 6.99 -0.72 0.97
CA ARG A 48 5.79 -1.41 0.47
C ARG A 48 6.01 -2.88 0.09
N GLY A 49 7.26 -3.33 -0.02
CA GLY A 49 7.61 -4.66 -0.52
C GLY A 49 7.21 -4.89 -1.98
N ARG A 50 6.92 -3.82 -2.73
CA ARG A 50 6.53 -3.89 -4.14
C ARG A 50 6.85 -2.60 -4.89
N SER A 51 7.10 -2.74 -6.19
CA SER A 51 7.26 -1.59 -7.09
C SER A 51 5.95 -0.85 -7.32
N PHE A 52 6.02 0.48 -7.49
CA PHE A 52 4.89 1.29 -7.95
C PHE A 52 4.74 1.26 -9.49
N ARG A 53 5.71 0.72 -10.21
CA ARG A 53 5.69 0.60 -11.68
C ARG A 53 5.01 -0.69 -12.16
N ASN A 54 4.28 -1.41 -11.30
CA ASN A 54 3.60 -2.69 -11.59
C ASN A 54 4.51 -3.79 -12.19
N SER A 55 5.80 -3.75 -11.88
CA SER A 55 6.77 -4.73 -12.36
C SER A 55 6.66 -6.03 -11.58
N LYS A 56 6.89 -7.16 -12.27
CA LYS A 56 7.09 -8.45 -11.59
C LYS A 56 8.37 -8.37 -10.76
N ALA A 57 8.46 -9.17 -9.69
CA ALA A 57 9.66 -9.21 -8.84
C ALA A 57 10.93 -9.47 -9.65
N ALA A 58 10.89 -10.39 -10.61
CA ALA A 58 12.01 -10.70 -11.49
C ALA A 58 12.47 -9.51 -12.37
N ASP A 59 11.56 -8.58 -12.69
CA ASP A 59 11.90 -7.42 -13.52
C ASP A 59 12.64 -6.33 -12.72
N ILE A 60 12.68 -6.44 -11.39
CA ILE A 60 13.31 -5.47 -10.50
C ILE A 60 14.74 -5.89 -10.15
N VAL A 61 15.01 -7.19 -10.12
CA VAL A 61 16.36 -7.73 -9.94
C VAL A 61 17.23 -7.34 -11.12
N ARG A 62 18.46 -6.90 -10.85
CA ARG A 62 19.44 -6.54 -11.88
C ARG A 62 19.71 -7.74 -12.79
N TRP A 63 19.82 -7.47 -14.09
CA TRP A 63 20.15 -8.50 -15.06
C TRP A 63 21.47 -9.21 -14.69
N GLY A 64 21.43 -10.54 -14.64
CA GLY A 64 22.57 -11.37 -14.28
C GLY A 64 22.73 -11.63 -12.78
N SER A 65 21.85 -11.08 -11.94
CA SER A 65 21.82 -11.32 -10.49
C SER A 65 20.66 -12.25 -10.11
N ASP A 66 20.79 -12.93 -8.99
CA ASP A 66 19.79 -13.90 -8.49
C ASP A 66 18.77 -13.25 -7.56
N ASP A 67 19.19 -12.20 -6.86
CA ASP A 67 18.40 -11.47 -5.87
C ASP A 67 18.76 -9.98 -5.85
N LEU A 68 17.91 -9.21 -5.21
CA LEU A 68 18.12 -7.81 -4.85
C LEU A 68 18.06 -7.66 -3.34
N LEU A 69 18.75 -6.66 -2.82
CA LEU A 69 18.64 -6.21 -1.44
C LEU A 69 18.37 -4.71 -1.42
N VAL A 70 17.38 -4.29 -0.65
CA VAL A 70 17.17 -2.88 -0.31
C VAL A 70 17.16 -2.76 1.20
N TYR A 71 18.01 -1.89 1.72
CA TYR A 71 18.14 -1.60 3.14
C TYR A 71 17.92 -0.10 3.37
N GLY A 72 17.34 0.25 4.50
CA GLY A 72 17.19 1.64 4.91
C GLY A 72 17.23 1.79 6.42
N LYS A 73 17.65 2.98 6.84
CA LYS A 73 17.64 3.44 8.22
C LYS A 73 16.63 4.56 8.35
N VAL A 74 15.61 4.33 9.16
CA VAL A 74 14.51 5.28 9.38
C VAL A 74 14.63 5.87 10.77
N GLU A 75 14.58 7.20 10.88
CA GLU A 75 14.51 7.91 12.16
C GLU A 75 13.08 8.34 12.45
N ASN A 76 12.62 8.06 13.66
CA ASN A 76 11.34 8.55 14.17
C ASN A 76 11.54 8.96 15.64
N ASN A 77 11.35 10.26 15.97
CA ASN A 77 11.50 10.79 17.31
C ASN A 77 12.85 10.42 17.96
N ALA A 78 13.95 10.59 17.25
CA ALA A 78 15.31 10.23 17.63
C ALA A 78 15.56 8.72 17.88
N GLN A 79 14.62 7.86 17.51
CA GLN A 79 14.81 6.42 17.50
C GLN A 79 15.07 5.94 16.09
N TYR A 80 16.06 5.07 15.94
CA TYR A 80 16.43 4.49 14.66
C TYR A 80 15.84 3.09 14.49
N THR A 81 15.32 2.83 13.32
CA THR A 81 14.82 1.52 12.92
C THR A 81 15.46 1.12 11.61
N SER A 82 16.09 -0.04 11.58
CA SER A 82 16.60 -0.63 10.35
C SER A 82 15.51 -1.42 9.64
N ILE A 83 15.44 -1.26 8.33
CA ILE A 83 14.51 -2.01 7.46
C ILE A 83 15.34 -2.68 6.37
N GLY A 84 15.09 -3.96 6.12
CA GLY A 84 15.68 -4.70 5.01
C GLY A 84 14.60 -5.42 4.20
N VAL A 85 14.75 -5.43 2.89
CA VAL A 85 13.91 -6.20 1.97
C VAL A 85 14.81 -6.91 0.97
N MET A 86 14.70 -8.22 0.91
CA MET A 86 15.35 -9.07 -0.08
C MET A 86 14.29 -9.72 -0.96
N ASN A 87 14.57 -9.86 -2.24
CA ASN A 87 13.70 -10.60 -3.15
C ASN A 87 14.51 -11.18 -4.31
N GLY A 88 14.16 -12.39 -4.71
CA GLY A 88 14.84 -13.08 -5.79
C GLY A 88 14.40 -14.53 -5.89
N LYS A 89 15.32 -15.41 -6.28
CA LYS A 89 15.08 -16.86 -6.41
C LYS A 89 14.64 -17.52 -5.11
N GLY A 90 15.11 -17.03 -3.95
CA GLY A 90 14.71 -17.47 -2.60
C GLY A 90 13.33 -17.00 -2.15
N GLY A 91 12.69 -16.12 -2.92
CA GLY A 91 11.42 -15.49 -2.57
C GLY A 91 11.60 -14.12 -1.94
N PHE A 92 10.50 -13.62 -1.36
CA PHE A 92 10.45 -12.32 -0.70
C PHE A 92 10.69 -12.47 0.80
N GLU A 93 11.66 -11.75 1.32
CA GLU A 93 11.96 -11.64 2.75
C GLU A 93 12.00 -10.17 3.17
N SER A 94 11.59 -9.89 4.40
CA SER A 94 11.68 -8.57 4.99
C SER A 94 12.12 -8.67 6.44
N SER A 95 12.84 -7.64 6.90
CA SER A 95 13.35 -7.55 8.26
C SER A 95 13.19 -6.14 8.81
N ILE A 96 12.81 -6.01 10.06
CA ILE A 96 12.73 -4.75 10.80
C ILE A 96 13.48 -4.94 12.11
N ASN A 97 14.61 -4.25 12.28
CA ASN A 97 15.54 -4.46 13.42
C ASN A 97 15.91 -5.94 13.64
N GLY A 98 16.04 -6.71 12.53
CA GLY A 98 16.35 -8.15 12.59
C GLY A 98 15.12 -9.06 12.79
N ASP A 99 13.92 -8.52 13.01
CA ASP A 99 12.69 -9.31 13.10
C ASP A 99 12.09 -9.53 11.71
N HIS A 100 11.99 -10.79 11.28
CA HIS A 100 11.44 -11.23 10.01
C HIS A 100 9.93 -11.51 10.04
N SER A 101 9.30 -11.51 11.21
CA SER A 101 7.90 -11.92 11.40
C SER A 101 6.87 -10.88 10.95
N LEU A 102 7.25 -9.61 10.86
CA LEU A 102 6.35 -8.48 10.65
C LEU A 102 5.87 -8.33 9.20
N GLY A 103 6.64 -8.82 8.24
CA GLY A 103 6.30 -8.85 6.82
C GLY A 103 6.00 -7.46 6.22
N ILE A 104 5.33 -7.44 5.07
CA ILE A 104 4.99 -6.20 4.33
C ILE A 104 4.17 -5.22 5.20
N ALA A 105 3.31 -5.72 6.09
CA ALA A 105 2.53 -4.88 6.98
C ALA A 105 3.41 -4.12 7.98
N GLY A 106 4.46 -4.75 8.46
CA GLY A 106 5.47 -4.11 9.31
C GLY A 106 6.23 -3.02 8.55
N LEU A 107 6.69 -3.31 7.33
CA LEU A 107 7.37 -2.33 6.48
C LEU A 107 6.54 -1.06 6.30
N ALA A 108 5.28 -1.21 5.89
CA ALA A 108 4.39 -0.09 5.64
C ALA A 108 4.08 0.75 6.88
N ARG A 109 4.10 0.15 8.09
CA ARG A 109 3.96 0.89 9.35
C ARG A 109 5.23 1.61 9.74
N THR A 110 6.39 0.99 9.48
CA THR A 110 7.69 1.55 9.85
C THR A 110 8.13 2.66 8.89
N LEU A 111 7.79 2.55 7.61
CA LEU A 111 8.05 3.57 6.59
C LEU A 111 6.76 3.83 5.78
N PRO A 112 5.79 4.57 6.32
CA PRO A 112 4.60 4.96 5.58
C PRO A 112 4.98 5.93 4.46
N LEU A 113 4.69 5.54 3.21
CA LEU A 113 5.07 6.27 2.01
C LEU A 113 3.85 6.60 1.16
N GLN A 114 3.81 7.84 0.67
CA GLN A 114 2.94 8.24 -0.42
C GLN A 114 3.78 8.47 -1.68
N VAL A 115 3.45 7.77 -2.75
CA VAL A 115 4.03 7.99 -4.08
C VAL A 115 3.04 8.82 -4.88
N ILE A 116 3.51 9.93 -5.42
CA ILE A 116 2.77 10.78 -6.35
C ILE A 116 3.51 10.67 -7.70
N ASP A 117 2.83 10.16 -8.70
CA ASP A 117 3.34 9.93 -10.05
C ASP A 117 2.35 10.48 -11.10
N PRO A 118 2.70 10.48 -12.39
CA PRO A 118 1.79 10.93 -13.44
C PRO A 118 0.45 10.19 -13.48
N ASN A 119 0.35 8.97 -12.91
CA ASN A 119 -0.89 8.20 -12.85
C ASN A 119 -1.75 8.55 -11.64
N SER A 120 -1.28 9.39 -10.73
CA SER A 120 -2.02 9.76 -9.51
C SER A 120 -3.34 10.48 -9.81
N HIS A 121 -3.50 11.06 -11.02
CA HIS A 121 -4.78 11.60 -11.50
C HIS A 121 -5.89 10.53 -11.57
N ASN A 122 -5.54 9.24 -11.64
CA ASN A 122 -6.51 8.13 -11.63
C ASN A 122 -7.33 8.07 -10.34
N LEU A 123 -6.88 8.72 -9.27
CA LEU A 123 -7.68 8.87 -8.07
C LEU A 123 -9.00 9.61 -8.36
N ILE A 124 -8.97 10.58 -9.29
CA ILE A 124 -10.14 11.38 -9.71
C ILE A 124 -10.82 10.73 -10.90
N SER A 125 -10.09 10.51 -12.00
CA SER A 125 -10.63 10.06 -13.28
C SER A 125 -10.79 8.54 -13.40
N GLY A 126 -10.12 7.78 -12.53
CA GLY A 126 -10.10 6.32 -12.57
C GLY A 126 -11.31 5.66 -11.91
N SER A 127 -11.22 4.35 -11.76
CA SER A 127 -12.30 3.52 -11.22
C SER A 127 -12.57 3.77 -9.73
N PRO A 128 -13.75 3.41 -9.22
CA PRO A 128 -14.03 3.42 -7.79
C PRO A 128 -13.04 2.59 -6.95
N GLU A 129 -12.37 1.60 -7.57
CA GLU A 129 -11.36 0.79 -6.90
C GLU A 129 -10.13 1.61 -6.49
N GLU A 130 -9.69 2.57 -7.31
CA GLU A 130 -8.57 3.45 -6.98
C GLU A 130 -8.88 4.31 -5.76
N ARG A 131 -10.10 4.86 -5.68
CA ARG A 131 -10.57 5.64 -4.53
C ARG A 131 -10.69 4.79 -3.26
N ARG A 132 -11.21 3.55 -3.39
CA ARG A 132 -11.23 2.61 -2.26
C ARG A 132 -9.84 2.25 -1.76
N ARG A 133 -8.89 2.02 -2.66
CA ARG A 133 -7.49 1.74 -2.30
C ARG A 133 -6.85 2.90 -1.53
N TYR A 134 -7.19 4.13 -1.88
CA TYR A 134 -6.69 5.31 -1.16
C TYR A 134 -7.22 5.38 0.28
N ILE A 135 -8.53 5.20 0.47
CA ILE A 135 -9.14 5.15 1.82
C ILE A 135 -8.59 3.94 2.61
N ASP A 136 -8.46 2.77 1.97
CA ASP A 136 -7.89 1.58 2.59
C ASP A 136 -6.43 1.81 3.04
N TRP A 137 -5.65 2.55 2.26
CA TRP A 137 -4.29 2.92 2.63
C TRP A 137 -4.27 3.82 3.87
N ILE A 138 -5.15 4.80 3.97
CA ILE A 138 -5.27 5.65 5.17
C ILE A 138 -5.65 4.79 6.38
N LEU A 139 -6.71 3.99 6.27
CA LEU A 139 -7.18 3.14 7.35
C LEU A 139 -6.12 2.15 7.84
N PHE A 140 -5.31 1.62 6.92
CA PHE A 140 -4.20 0.74 7.26
C PHE A 140 -3.21 1.40 8.23
N HIS A 141 -2.98 2.72 8.12
CA HIS A 141 -2.01 3.45 8.93
C HIS A 141 -2.60 4.01 10.23
N VAL A 142 -3.90 4.36 10.24
CA VAL A 142 -4.52 5.05 11.37
C VAL A 142 -5.40 4.15 12.24
N GLU A 143 -5.95 3.04 11.68
CA GLU A 143 -6.88 2.15 12.39
C GLU A 143 -6.26 0.75 12.59
N PRO A 144 -5.77 0.43 13.80
CA PRO A 144 -5.10 -0.85 14.06
C PRO A 144 -5.95 -2.09 13.77
N LYS A 145 -7.27 -2.01 13.96
CA LYS A 145 -8.20 -3.12 13.73
C LYS A 145 -8.49 -3.37 12.25
N TYR A 146 -8.27 -2.35 11.39
CA TYR A 146 -8.62 -2.44 9.97
C TYR A 146 -7.95 -3.62 9.28
N ILE A 147 -6.64 -3.80 9.47
CA ILE A 147 -5.88 -4.86 8.80
C ILE A 147 -6.33 -6.26 9.21
N GLU A 148 -6.76 -6.44 10.48
CA GLU A 148 -7.25 -7.72 10.97
C GLU A 148 -8.57 -8.09 10.28
N ILE A 149 -9.53 -7.14 10.24
CA ILE A 149 -10.84 -7.33 9.61
C ILE A 149 -10.66 -7.53 8.10
N TRP A 150 -9.80 -6.74 7.47
CA TRP A 150 -9.50 -6.87 6.05
C TRP A 150 -8.89 -8.24 5.69
N ARG A 151 -8.00 -8.78 6.53
CA ARG A 151 -7.45 -10.15 6.35
C ARG A 151 -8.54 -11.20 6.47
N LYS A 152 -9.45 -11.09 7.45
CA LYS A 152 -10.59 -11.97 7.61
C LYS A 152 -11.50 -11.93 6.39
N TYR A 153 -11.85 -10.72 5.92
CA TYR A 153 -12.64 -10.52 4.71
C TYR A 153 -12.00 -11.18 3.48
N LYS A 154 -10.71 -10.92 3.21
CA LYS A 154 -9.99 -11.50 2.08
C LYS A 154 -9.91 -13.03 2.15
N ARG A 155 -9.71 -13.60 3.34
CA ARG A 155 -9.71 -15.05 3.55
C ARG A 155 -11.09 -15.64 3.23
N THR A 156 -12.14 -15.05 3.78
CA THR A 156 -13.53 -15.47 3.56
C THR A 156 -13.91 -15.39 2.10
N LEU A 157 -13.55 -14.31 1.42
CA LEU A 157 -13.77 -14.14 -0.02
C LEU A 157 -13.06 -15.22 -0.86
N LYS A 158 -11.82 -15.55 -0.50
CA LYS A 158 -11.05 -16.62 -1.17
C LYS A 158 -11.73 -17.98 -0.97
N GLN A 159 -12.17 -18.31 0.23
CA GLN A 159 -12.86 -19.56 0.53
C GLN A 159 -14.21 -19.65 -0.20
N ARG A 160 -15.01 -18.56 -0.16
CA ARG A 160 -16.26 -18.50 -0.92
C ARG A 160 -16.05 -18.71 -2.41
N ASN A 161 -15.06 -18.04 -3.01
CA ASN A 161 -14.79 -18.20 -4.44
C ASN A 161 -14.29 -19.61 -4.79
N ALA A 162 -13.57 -20.27 -3.89
CA ALA A 162 -13.18 -21.67 -4.04
C ALA A 162 -14.39 -22.61 -3.94
N ALA A 163 -15.29 -22.38 -2.98
CA ALA A 163 -16.53 -23.15 -2.82
C ALA A 163 -17.43 -23.04 -4.05
N LEU A 164 -17.58 -21.86 -4.63
CA LEU A 164 -18.33 -21.62 -5.86
C LEU A 164 -17.76 -22.37 -7.08
N LYS A 165 -16.44 -22.49 -7.17
CA LYS A 165 -15.77 -23.21 -8.27
C LYS A 165 -15.92 -24.73 -8.17
N ASN A 166 -15.97 -25.25 -6.97
CA ASN A 166 -15.98 -26.69 -6.70
C ASN A 166 -17.41 -27.28 -6.55
N ILE A 167 -18.47 -26.52 -6.94
CA ILE A 167 -19.89 -26.94 -6.82
C ILE A 167 -20.16 -27.46 -5.41
N SER A 168 -19.66 -26.74 -4.41
CA SER A 168 -19.86 -27.10 -2.99
C SER A 168 -21.32 -26.95 -2.59
N ASP A 169 -21.70 -27.66 -1.54
CA ASP A 169 -23.03 -27.58 -0.95
C ASP A 169 -23.45 -26.12 -0.68
N LYS A 170 -24.72 -25.82 -0.97
CA LYS A 170 -25.31 -24.49 -0.74
C LYS A 170 -25.10 -23.99 0.68
N SER A 171 -25.16 -24.86 1.67
CA SER A 171 -24.92 -24.53 3.06
C SER A 171 -23.52 -23.96 3.34
N ALA A 172 -22.51 -24.49 2.66
CA ALA A 172 -21.13 -23.97 2.75
C ALA A 172 -21.03 -22.56 2.14
N ILE A 173 -21.73 -22.30 1.04
CA ILE A 173 -21.76 -20.98 0.38
C ILE A 173 -22.45 -19.96 1.28
N GLU A 174 -23.58 -20.32 1.90
CA GLU A 174 -24.33 -19.47 2.85
C GLU A 174 -23.48 -19.10 4.06
N TYR A 175 -22.74 -20.05 4.63
CA TYR A 175 -21.81 -19.80 5.72
C TYR A 175 -20.78 -18.71 5.35
N TRP A 176 -20.15 -18.85 4.17
CA TRP A 176 -19.18 -17.87 3.70
C TRP A 176 -19.81 -16.52 3.32
N ASN A 177 -21.04 -16.51 2.80
CA ASN A 177 -21.79 -15.29 2.52
C ASN A 177 -22.01 -14.47 3.80
N LYS A 178 -22.44 -15.13 4.89
CA LYS A 178 -22.66 -14.47 6.18
C LYS A 178 -21.38 -13.80 6.71
N GLY A 179 -20.27 -14.55 6.74
CA GLY A 179 -18.98 -13.99 7.16
C GLY A 179 -18.49 -12.86 6.27
N LEU A 180 -18.69 -13.00 4.94
CA LEU A 180 -18.31 -11.96 3.99
C LEU A 180 -19.11 -10.67 4.18
N SER A 181 -20.42 -10.77 4.45
CA SER A 181 -21.27 -9.64 4.76
C SER A 181 -20.85 -8.96 6.06
N GLU A 182 -20.64 -9.72 7.12
CA GLU A 182 -20.24 -9.18 8.43
C GLU A 182 -18.93 -8.39 8.34
N TYR A 183 -17.89 -8.95 7.75
CA TYR A 183 -16.61 -8.25 7.59
C TYR A 183 -16.70 -7.10 6.56
N GLY A 184 -17.50 -7.27 5.53
CA GLY A 184 -17.75 -6.24 4.52
C GLY A 184 -18.43 -5.01 5.10
N GLU A 185 -19.44 -5.19 5.95
CA GLU A 185 -20.11 -4.08 6.64
C GLU A 185 -19.15 -3.37 7.62
N GLN A 186 -18.33 -4.11 8.36
CA GLN A 186 -17.33 -3.51 9.24
C GLN A 186 -16.32 -2.66 8.47
N ILE A 187 -15.79 -3.18 7.34
CA ILE A 187 -14.87 -2.43 6.47
C ILE A 187 -15.56 -1.18 5.92
N ASN A 188 -16.81 -1.32 5.46
CA ASN A 188 -17.55 -0.20 4.92
C ASN A 188 -17.78 0.90 5.97
N LYS A 189 -18.15 0.52 7.20
CA LYS A 189 -18.30 1.48 8.31
C LYS A 189 -16.99 2.23 8.59
N MET A 190 -15.86 1.51 8.65
CA MET A 190 -14.55 2.16 8.84
C MET A 190 -14.20 3.11 7.69
N ARG A 191 -14.53 2.76 6.44
CA ARG A 191 -14.34 3.64 5.28
C ARG A 191 -15.20 4.89 5.35
N GLU A 192 -16.47 4.74 5.76
CA GLU A 192 -17.40 5.84 5.94
C GLU A 192 -16.88 6.82 7.01
N ASP A 193 -16.45 6.29 8.17
CA ASP A 193 -15.90 7.08 9.27
C ASP A 193 -14.63 7.82 8.85
N ALA A 194 -13.72 7.16 8.12
CA ALA A 194 -12.53 7.80 7.57
C ALA A 194 -12.88 8.87 6.53
N PHE A 195 -13.88 8.63 5.67
CA PHE A 195 -14.32 9.59 4.68
C PHE A 195 -14.86 10.86 5.35
N MET A 196 -15.63 10.75 6.42
CA MET A 196 -16.15 11.91 7.16
C MET A 196 -15.06 12.79 7.76
N ILE A 197 -13.90 12.20 8.09
CA ILE A 197 -12.74 12.96 8.59
C ILE A 197 -11.97 13.63 7.44
N ILE A 198 -11.85 12.94 6.30
CA ILE A 198 -11.02 13.39 5.17
C ILE A 198 -11.75 14.40 4.29
N GLU A 199 -13.06 14.27 4.15
CA GLU A 199 -13.89 15.10 3.27
C GLU A 199 -13.68 16.61 3.48
N PRO A 200 -13.75 17.16 4.72
CA PRO A 200 -13.54 18.58 4.94
C PRO A 200 -12.13 19.04 4.55
N VAL A 201 -11.11 18.21 4.82
CA VAL A 201 -9.72 18.52 4.46
C VAL A 201 -9.54 18.57 2.94
N ILE A 202 -10.16 17.64 2.20
CA ILE A 202 -10.11 17.65 0.73
C ILE A 202 -10.83 18.88 0.18
N LYS A 203 -11.98 19.25 0.75
CA LYS A 203 -12.75 20.44 0.31
C LYS A 203 -11.98 21.73 0.52
N GLU A 204 -11.33 21.88 1.69
CA GLU A 204 -10.49 23.04 2.00
C GLU A 204 -9.32 23.16 1.03
N ASN A 205 -8.52 22.11 0.90
CA ASN A 205 -7.38 22.11 -0.03
C ASN A 205 -7.81 22.32 -1.50
N ALA A 206 -8.93 21.77 -1.93
CA ALA A 206 -9.44 21.98 -3.27
C ALA A 206 -9.81 23.43 -3.49
N TYR A 207 -10.50 24.05 -2.52
CA TYR A 207 -10.84 25.47 -2.60
C TYR A 207 -9.61 26.37 -2.70
N ASP A 208 -8.58 26.08 -1.91
CA ASP A 208 -7.31 26.83 -1.92
C ASP A 208 -6.56 26.69 -3.26
N LEU A 209 -6.63 25.52 -3.90
CA LEU A 209 -5.92 25.24 -5.13
C LEU A 209 -6.62 25.73 -6.39
N ILE A 210 -7.95 25.63 -6.46
CA ILE A 210 -8.71 25.90 -7.68
C ILE A 210 -9.73 27.05 -7.54
N GLY A 211 -9.86 27.64 -6.34
CA GLY A 211 -10.77 28.75 -6.07
C GLY A 211 -12.26 28.41 -6.15
N SER A 212 -12.61 27.11 -6.16
CA SER A 212 -14.01 26.67 -6.23
C SER A 212 -14.24 25.44 -5.34
N GLY A 213 -15.47 25.32 -4.83
CA GLY A 213 -15.86 24.17 -4.00
C GLY A 213 -15.99 22.88 -4.81
N VAL A 214 -15.65 21.76 -4.19
CA VAL A 214 -15.86 20.42 -4.73
C VAL A 214 -16.89 19.67 -3.89
N SER A 215 -17.68 18.79 -4.52
CA SER A 215 -18.60 17.89 -3.85
C SER A 215 -18.01 16.48 -3.83
N LEU A 216 -18.04 15.86 -2.66
CA LEU A 216 -17.60 14.50 -2.45
C LEU A 216 -18.75 13.69 -1.88
N VAL A 217 -18.96 12.48 -2.38
CA VAL A 217 -20.05 11.59 -1.93
C VAL A 217 -19.46 10.21 -1.65
N PHE A 218 -19.79 9.67 -0.49
CA PHE A 218 -19.48 8.29 -0.15
C PHE A 218 -20.65 7.37 -0.53
N GLU A 219 -20.40 6.41 -1.41
CA GLU A 219 -21.37 5.41 -1.83
C GLU A 219 -20.95 4.02 -1.35
N LYS A 220 -21.83 3.34 -0.62
CA LYS A 220 -21.58 1.98 -0.08
C LYS A 220 -21.39 0.92 -1.16
N GLY A 221 -21.99 1.10 -2.33
CA GLY A 221 -22.03 0.12 -3.42
C GLY A 221 -23.21 -0.84 -3.36
N TRP A 222 -24.04 -0.78 -2.31
CA TRP A 222 -25.36 -1.44 -2.17
C TRP A 222 -26.37 -0.47 -1.59
N GLY A 223 -27.67 -0.80 -1.73
CA GLY A 223 -28.77 0.11 -1.32
C GLY A 223 -28.66 0.56 0.14
N LYS A 224 -29.06 1.81 0.41
CA LYS A 224 -28.97 2.40 1.76
C LYS A 224 -29.74 1.62 2.81
N GLU A 225 -30.84 0.98 2.41
CA GLU A 225 -31.74 0.21 3.28
C GLU A 225 -31.46 -1.29 3.27
N ARG A 226 -30.45 -1.74 2.49
CA ARG A 226 -30.09 -3.15 2.34
C ARG A 226 -28.72 -3.43 2.95
N GLY A 227 -28.56 -4.63 3.48
CA GLY A 227 -27.25 -5.16 3.85
C GLY A 227 -26.51 -5.74 2.64
N LEU A 228 -25.26 -6.13 2.83
CA LEU A 228 -24.45 -6.74 1.77
C LEU A 228 -24.99 -8.10 1.30
N LEU A 229 -25.89 -8.74 2.07
CA LEU A 229 -26.51 -10.03 1.73
C LEU A 229 -27.83 -9.89 0.94
N ASP A 230 -28.43 -8.71 0.94
CA ASP A 230 -29.69 -8.41 0.23
C ASP A 230 -29.41 -8.04 -1.24
#